data_bca545a9c02f97860fed2e91bbc3544d
#
_entry.id   bca545a9c02f97860fed2e91bbc3544d
#
_cell.length_a   1.000
_cell.length_b   1.000
_cell.length_c   1.000
_cell.angle_alpha   90.00
_cell.angle_beta   90.00
_cell.angle_gamma   90.00
#
_symmetry.space_group_name_H-M   'P 1'
#
loop_
_entity.id
_entity.type
_entity.pdbx_description
1 polymer ?
#
loop_
_entity_poly.entity_id
_entity_poly.type
_entity_poly.pdbx_seq_one_letter_code
_entity_poly.pdbx_strand_id
1 'polypeptide(L)'
;MAPFWKNLNLGFLKSLAGNDGYVALDIGSSSIKLVESAVDRNGYLVLKLASLPLPENAIQNNMVVDTKAVADVIRELIRENGVSARNVISAVSGRAVIMKKVQMPVQEQAELEANIEFEAQNVIPENLENVNLDYQILNRTDDGNKMDVLLVAVKKEIVNSYTEAIAAAGLEPAVMDVDYFALENMFEANYADDASRGVVGLIHIGAQNTSISLLQNGVSIFTGDLSIGGGYFSEALAVQSNISLAAAEKFKLAGPSEETKGLDLVALIRPIAEELAEEIRRTVSLYGAVPSEEGGGLKMIYLSGGGAKLKGLRAVIEERMGVPARLSEPFRSFTVGKNINREYLLESAPSFAVAAGLSIRRPGD
;
A
#
# COMPACT_ATOMS: atom_id res chain seq x y z
N MET A 1 -14.62 -18.50 -12.08
CA MET A 1 -13.81 -17.92 -13.17
C MET A 1 -12.38 -17.82 -12.65
N ALA A 2 -11.38 -18.29 -13.37
CA ALA A 2 -10.00 -18.18 -12.93
C ALA A 2 -9.58 -16.71 -13.00
N PRO A 3 -8.77 -16.21 -12.05
CA PRO A 3 -8.29 -14.85 -12.08
C PRO A 3 -7.50 -14.57 -13.37
N PHE A 4 -7.66 -13.38 -13.91
CA PHE A 4 -7.22 -12.95 -15.24
C PHE A 4 -5.71 -13.13 -15.52
N TRP A 5 -4.86 -13.01 -14.49
CA TRP A 5 -3.40 -13.16 -14.61
C TRP A 5 -2.88 -14.60 -14.84
N LYS A 6 -3.73 -15.63 -14.79
CA LYS A 6 -3.30 -17.01 -15.10
C LYS A 6 -2.95 -17.23 -16.58
N ASN A 7 -3.21 -16.30 -17.47
CA ASN A 7 -2.95 -16.42 -18.89
C ASN A 7 -1.66 -15.72 -19.37
N LEU A 8 -0.90 -15.06 -18.48
CA LEU A 8 0.39 -14.41 -18.83
C LEU A 8 1.60 -15.26 -18.39
N ASN A 9 1.63 -16.50 -18.79
CA ASN A 9 2.60 -17.50 -18.35
C ASN A 9 3.77 -17.68 -19.32
N LEU A 10 4.53 -16.62 -19.62
CA LEU A 10 5.80 -16.71 -20.36
C LEU A 10 7.01 -16.21 -19.55
N GLY A 11 6.81 -15.51 -18.43
CA GLY A 11 7.88 -15.08 -17.51
C GLY A 11 8.36 -16.17 -16.56
N PHE A 12 7.51 -17.13 -16.22
CA PHE A 12 7.75 -18.15 -15.19
C PHE A 12 8.95 -19.10 -15.49
N LEU A 13 9.29 -19.30 -16.75
CA LEU A 13 10.39 -20.20 -17.13
C LEU A 13 11.79 -19.54 -17.11
N LYS A 14 11.88 -18.21 -17.00
CA LYS A 14 13.18 -17.51 -16.88
C LYS A 14 13.61 -17.24 -15.43
N SER A 15 12.71 -17.37 -14.45
CA SER A 15 12.94 -17.06 -13.03
C SER A 15 13.56 -18.21 -12.21
N LEU A 16 13.98 -19.31 -12.82
CA LEU A 16 14.56 -20.46 -12.10
C LEU A 16 16.03 -20.30 -11.70
N ALA A 17 16.62 -19.13 -11.88
CA ALA A 17 18.04 -18.90 -11.60
C ALA A 17 18.28 -17.55 -10.92
N GLY A 18 17.94 -17.45 -9.64
CA GLY A 18 18.46 -16.35 -8.80
C GLY A 18 17.61 -15.07 -8.81
N ASN A 19 17.89 -14.22 -7.83
CA ASN A 19 17.37 -12.87 -7.69
C ASN A 19 17.35 -12.13 -9.04
N ASP A 20 16.16 -11.74 -9.51
CA ASP A 20 15.95 -11.03 -10.79
C ASP A 20 16.58 -9.63 -10.83
N GLY A 21 17.35 -9.27 -9.81
CA GLY A 21 18.01 -7.97 -9.71
C GLY A 21 17.09 -6.81 -9.34
N TYR A 22 15.91 -7.08 -8.77
CA TYR A 22 14.97 -6.09 -8.31
C TYR A 22 14.91 -6.01 -6.78
N VAL A 23 14.72 -4.79 -6.28
CA VAL A 23 14.45 -4.51 -4.86
C VAL A 23 13.20 -3.61 -4.76
N ALA A 24 12.31 -3.95 -3.85
CA ALA A 24 11.14 -3.13 -3.55
C ALA A 24 11.48 -2.06 -2.52
N LEU A 25 11.11 -0.82 -2.81
CA LEU A 25 11.21 0.31 -1.90
C LEU A 25 9.84 0.96 -1.72
N ASP A 26 9.25 0.82 -0.54
CA ASP A 26 8.12 1.63 -0.10
C ASP A 26 8.65 2.91 0.52
N ILE A 27 8.58 4.01 -0.23
CA ILE A 27 9.05 5.34 0.17
C ILE A 27 7.86 6.09 0.80
N GLY A 28 7.61 5.82 2.08
CA GLY A 28 6.53 6.46 2.83
C GLY A 28 6.96 7.77 3.48
N SER A 29 6.01 8.55 4.00
CA SER A 29 6.26 9.89 4.56
C SER A 29 7.09 9.92 5.85
N SER A 30 7.21 8.81 6.58
CA SER A 30 7.98 8.73 7.84
C SER A 30 9.17 7.78 7.79
N SER A 31 9.19 6.86 6.84
CA SER A 31 10.25 5.85 6.73
C SER A 31 10.25 5.22 5.35
N ILE A 32 11.42 4.70 4.94
CA ILE A 32 11.56 3.85 3.76
C ILE A 32 11.64 2.40 4.22
N LYS A 33 10.87 1.51 3.58
CA LYS A 33 10.94 0.07 3.81
C LYS A 33 11.48 -0.60 2.55
N LEU A 34 12.40 -1.51 2.77
CA LEU A 34 13.07 -2.29 1.75
C LEU A 34 12.68 -3.76 1.90
N VAL A 35 12.27 -4.38 0.78
CA VAL A 35 12.10 -5.82 0.67
C VAL A 35 12.77 -6.31 -0.60
N GLU A 36 13.67 -7.28 -0.46
CA GLU A 36 14.21 -8.05 -1.58
C GLU A 36 13.67 -9.46 -1.50
N SER A 37 12.98 -9.89 -2.56
CA SER A 37 12.41 -11.24 -2.64
C SER A 37 12.88 -11.96 -3.90
N ALA A 38 12.82 -13.29 -3.85
CA ALA A 38 13.01 -14.16 -5.00
C ALA A 38 11.85 -15.14 -5.09
N VAL A 39 11.72 -15.80 -6.23
CA VAL A 39 10.82 -16.94 -6.42
C VAL A 39 11.64 -18.21 -6.35
N ASP A 40 11.22 -19.15 -5.51
CA ASP A 40 11.79 -20.47 -5.43
C ASP A 40 10.74 -21.56 -5.75
N ARG A 41 11.09 -22.85 -5.55
CA ARG A 41 10.17 -23.98 -5.81
C ARG A 41 8.94 -24.00 -4.89
N ASN A 42 9.00 -23.28 -3.76
CA ASN A 42 7.94 -23.23 -2.75
C ASN A 42 7.14 -21.92 -2.82
N GLY A 43 7.44 -21.03 -3.76
CA GLY A 43 6.81 -19.73 -3.94
C GLY A 43 7.76 -18.58 -3.66
N TYR A 44 7.29 -17.55 -2.94
CA TYR A 44 8.10 -16.37 -2.64
C TYR A 44 9.04 -16.60 -1.45
N LEU A 45 10.27 -16.12 -1.57
CA LEU A 45 11.31 -16.15 -0.55
C LEU A 45 11.77 -14.74 -0.22
N VAL A 46 11.62 -14.30 1.04
CA VAL A 46 12.17 -13.02 1.50
C VAL A 46 13.66 -13.17 1.75
N LEU A 47 14.48 -12.41 1.02
CA LEU A 47 15.93 -12.40 1.11
C LEU A 47 16.45 -11.32 2.06
N LYS A 48 15.86 -10.12 1.97
CA LYS A 48 16.20 -8.93 2.75
C LYS A 48 14.93 -8.19 3.19
N LEU A 49 15.00 -7.62 4.37
CA LEU A 49 13.93 -6.81 4.93
C LEU A 49 14.54 -5.79 5.89
N ALA A 50 14.31 -4.50 5.63
CA ALA A 50 14.84 -3.42 6.47
C ALA A 50 13.96 -2.17 6.35
N SER A 51 14.03 -1.31 7.37
CA SER A 51 13.40 0.01 7.36
C SER A 51 14.28 1.03 8.05
N LEU A 52 14.34 2.23 7.47
CA LEU A 52 14.98 3.40 8.10
C LEU A 52 14.01 4.58 8.13
N PRO A 53 14.05 5.40 9.19
CA PRO A 53 13.25 6.62 9.25
C PRO A 53 13.72 7.64 8.21
N LEU A 54 12.76 8.45 7.73
CA LEU A 54 13.05 9.64 6.94
C LEU A 54 13.08 10.88 7.86
N PRO A 55 13.89 11.90 7.51
CA PRO A 55 13.77 13.21 8.12
C PRO A 55 12.35 13.78 7.98
N GLU A 56 11.92 14.56 8.97
CA GLU A 56 10.64 15.24 8.91
C GLU A 56 10.53 16.11 7.65
N ASN A 57 9.36 16.12 7.06
CA ASN A 57 9.05 16.90 5.86
C ASN A 57 9.85 16.57 4.60
N ALA A 58 10.60 15.45 4.54
CA ALA A 58 11.26 15.02 3.31
C ALA A 58 10.25 14.65 2.20
N ILE A 59 9.04 14.26 2.59
CA ILE A 59 7.90 14.02 1.69
C ILE A 59 6.72 14.89 2.15
N GLN A 60 6.20 15.72 1.26
CA GLN A 60 5.06 16.60 1.50
C GLN A 60 4.08 16.52 0.32
N ASN A 61 2.77 16.49 0.61
CA ASN A 61 1.73 16.44 -0.42
C ASN A 61 1.95 15.31 -1.46
N ASN A 62 2.39 14.16 -1.00
CA ASN A 62 2.74 12.98 -1.81
C ASN A 62 3.91 13.20 -2.80
N MET A 63 4.77 14.19 -2.56
CA MET A 63 5.97 14.46 -3.36
C MET A 63 7.22 14.40 -2.50
N VAL A 64 8.30 13.89 -3.04
CA VAL A 64 9.63 14.01 -2.47
C VAL A 64 10.09 15.45 -2.65
N VAL A 65 10.22 16.19 -1.54
CA VAL A 65 10.67 17.60 -1.56
C VAL A 65 12.14 17.75 -1.15
N ASP A 66 12.69 16.79 -0.40
CA ASP A 66 14.13 16.69 -0.11
C ASP A 66 14.71 15.43 -0.76
N THR A 67 14.99 15.55 -2.05
CA THR A 67 15.57 14.47 -2.87
C THR A 67 16.87 13.94 -2.28
N LYS A 68 17.70 14.82 -1.71
CA LYS A 68 18.98 14.43 -1.13
C LYS A 68 18.79 13.58 0.12
N ALA A 69 17.94 13.99 1.05
CA ALA A 69 17.67 13.25 2.27
C ALA A 69 17.10 11.86 1.97
N VAL A 70 16.13 11.76 1.05
CA VAL A 70 15.55 10.48 0.62
C VAL A 70 16.60 9.59 -0.03
N ALA A 71 17.42 10.12 -0.94
CA ALA A 71 18.49 9.37 -1.59
C ALA A 71 19.56 8.88 -0.60
N ASP A 72 19.89 9.68 0.43
CA ASP A 72 20.85 9.29 1.46
C ASP A 72 20.33 8.09 2.26
N VAL A 73 19.05 8.11 2.67
CA VAL A 73 18.41 6.98 3.39
C VAL A 73 18.32 5.74 2.50
N ILE A 74 17.99 5.88 1.21
CA ILE A 74 17.98 4.74 0.27
C ILE A 74 19.38 4.12 0.17
N ARG A 75 20.44 4.93 0.00
CA ARG A 75 21.83 4.45 -0.07
C ARG A 75 22.26 3.71 1.20
N GLU A 76 21.85 4.22 2.34
CA GLU A 76 22.13 3.59 3.63
C GLU A 76 21.44 2.22 3.73
N LEU A 77 20.14 2.13 3.41
CA LEU A 77 19.40 0.86 3.37
C LEU A 77 20.06 -0.18 2.46
N ILE A 78 20.42 0.20 1.24
CA ILE A 78 21.07 -0.69 0.28
C ILE A 78 22.42 -1.18 0.80
N ARG A 79 23.26 -0.27 1.30
CA ARG A 79 24.60 -0.58 1.81
C ARG A 79 24.56 -1.48 3.02
N GLU A 80 23.75 -1.15 4.04
CA GLU A 80 23.73 -1.87 5.32
C GLU A 80 23.16 -3.27 5.18
N ASN A 81 22.24 -3.47 4.24
CA ASN A 81 21.62 -4.77 3.99
C ASN A 81 22.34 -5.58 2.89
N GLY A 82 23.42 -5.06 2.30
CA GLY A 82 24.18 -5.75 1.27
C GLY A 82 23.30 -6.13 0.06
N VAL A 83 22.42 -5.20 -0.36
CA VAL A 83 21.58 -5.39 -1.54
C VAL A 83 22.40 -5.16 -2.79
N SER A 84 22.42 -6.12 -3.71
CA SER A 84 23.13 -6.02 -4.98
C SER A 84 22.25 -5.60 -6.16
N ALA A 85 20.93 -5.71 -5.99
CA ALA A 85 19.95 -5.27 -6.98
C ALA A 85 20.12 -3.77 -7.28
N ARG A 86 19.99 -3.43 -8.56
CA ARG A 86 20.05 -2.04 -9.04
C ARG A 86 18.70 -1.51 -9.47
N ASN A 87 17.81 -2.41 -9.90
CA ASN A 87 16.48 -2.04 -10.36
C ASN A 87 15.53 -1.94 -9.17
N VAL A 88 14.82 -0.83 -9.08
CA VAL A 88 13.87 -0.54 -7.99
C VAL A 88 12.44 -0.65 -8.49
N ILE A 89 11.64 -1.34 -7.72
CA ILE A 89 10.18 -1.30 -7.82
C ILE A 89 9.69 -0.47 -6.64
N SER A 90 8.99 0.62 -6.93
CA SER A 90 8.44 1.52 -5.91
C SER A 90 6.99 1.87 -6.24
N ALA A 91 6.35 2.64 -5.38
CA ALA A 91 4.98 3.11 -5.59
C ALA A 91 4.82 4.57 -5.22
N VAL A 92 3.87 5.24 -5.90
CA VAL A 92 3.29 6.50 -5.45
C VAL A 92 2.08 6.21 -4.55
N SER A 93 1.75 7.16 -3.67
CA SER A 93 0.53 7.04 -2.88
C SER A 93 -0.71 7.10 -3.77
N GLY A 94 -1.67 6.20 -3.57
CA GLY A 94 -2.94 6.19 -4.28
C GLY A 94 -3.71 7.50 -4.17
N ARG A 95 -3.52 8.25 -3.07
CA ARG A 95 -4.06 9.60 -2.90
C ARG A 95 -3.62 10.59 -4.01
N ALA A 96 -2.46 10.36 -4.63
CA ALA A 96 -1.94 11.16 -5.71
C ALA A 96 -2.43 10.71 -7.10
N VAL A 97 -3.21 9.64 -7.16
CA VAL A 97 -3.61 8.96 -8.38
C VAL A 97 -5.09 9.19 -8.67
N ILE A 98 -5.40 9.53 -9.90
CA ILE A 98 -6.77 9.63 -10.40
C ILE A 98 -7.11 8.28 -11.05
N MET A 99 -8.10 7.59 -10.50
CA MET A 99 -8.61 6.34 -11.05
C MET A 99 -10.03 6.55 -11.57
N LYS A 100 -10.27 6.14 -12.82
CA LYS A 100 -11.60 6.21 -13.46
C LYS A 100 -11.92 4.91 -14.17
N LYS A 101 -13.07 4.34 -13.85
CA LYS A 101 -13.60 3.21 -14.58
C LYS A 101 -14.46 3.73 -15.72
N VAL A 102 -14.14 3.32 -16.95
CA VAL A 102 -14.89 3.64 -18.17
C VAL A 102 -15.33 2.35 -18.84
N GLN A 103 -16.45 2.41 -19.56
CA GLN A 103 -16.92 1.30 -20.36
C GLN A 103 -16.73 1.62 -21.84
N MET A 104 -16.01 0.75 -22.54
CA MET A 104 -15.65 0.92 -23.95
C MET A 104 -16.10 -0.28 -24.77
N PRO A 105 -16.33 -0.13 -26.10
CA PRO A 105 -16.51 -1.28 -26.99
C PRO A 105 -15.27 -2.18 -26.96
N VAL A 106 -15.47 -3.49 -27.14
CA VAL A 106 -14.35 -4.41 -27.36
C VAL A 106 -13.71 -4.11 -28.71
N GLN A 107 -12.41 -3.90 -28.73
CA GLN A 107 -11.65 -3.52 -29.92
C GLN A 107 -10.23 -4.11 -29.86
N GLU A 108 -9.53 -4.03 -30.98
CA GLU A 108 -8.14 -4.47 -31.05
C GLU A 108 -7.23 -3.53 -30.28
N GLN A 109 -6.05 -4.03 -29.86
CA GLN A 109 -5.09 -3.33 -28.99
C GLN A 109 -4.73 -1.94 -29.51
N ALA A 110 -4.41 -1.80 -30.79
CA ALA A 110 -4.02 -0.54 -31.41
C ALA A 110 -5.14 0.51 -31.42
N GLU A 111 -6.39 0.08 -31.64
CA GLU A 111 -7.56 0.95 -31.58
C GLU A 111 -7.85 1.35 -30.13
N LEU A 112 -7.67 0.42 -29.19
CA LEU A 112 -7.86 0.67 -27.77
C LEU A 112 -6.90 1.75 -27.28
N GLU A 113 -5.61 1.64 -27.60
CA GLU A 113 -4.58 2.61 -27.19
C GLU A 113 -4.90 4.03 -27.71
N ALA A 114 -5.34 4.16 -28.95
CA ALA A 114 -5.75 5.44 -29.51
C ALA A 114 -7.02 6.03 -28.85
N ASN A 115 -7.99 5.16 -28.51
CA ASN A 115 -9.24 5.59 -27.92
C ASN A 115 -9.12 5.86 -26.40
N ILE A 116 -8.15 5.26 -25.72
CA ILE A 116 -7.89 5.50 -24.29
C ILE A 116 -7.54 6.95 -24.04
N GLU A 117 -6.69 7.56 -24.83
CA GLU A 117 -6.34 8.98 -24.69
C GLU A 117 -7.60 9.87 -24.86
N PHE A 118 -8.45 9.55 -25.84
CA PHE A 118 -9.69 10.29 -26.05
C PHE A 118 -10.66 10.15 -24.87
N GLU A 119 -10.87 8.93 -24.37
CA GLU A 119 -11.71 8.71 -23.19
C GLU A 119 -11.13 9.36 -21.95
N ALA A 120 -9.82 9.29 -21.77
CA ALA A 120 -9.12 9.91 -20.63
C ALA A 120 -9.33 11.43 -20.61
N GLN A 121 -9.31 12.12 -21.78
CA GLN A 121 -9.58 13.56 -21.86
C GLN A 121 -10.96 13.94 -21.31
N ASN A 122 -11.95 13.04 -21.43
CA ASN A 122 -13.31 13.30 -20.97
C ASN A 122 -13.49 13.09 -19.45
N VAL A 123 -12.66 12.25 -18.80
CA VAL A 123 -12.90 11.82 -17.43
C VAL A 123 -11.78 12.19 -16.45
N ILE A 124 -10.57 12.46 -16.95
CA ILE A 124 -9.42 12.92 -16.13
C ILE A 124 -9.46 14.46 -16.05
N PRO A 125 -9.57 15.07 -14.85
CA PRO A 125 -9.69 16.52 -14.70
C PRO A 125 -8.36 17.27 -14.80
N GLU A 126 -7.33 16.64 -15.37
CA GLU A 126 -5.97 17.17 -15.53
C GLU A 126 -5.59 17.19 -17.02
N ASN A 127 -4.68 18.08 -17.42
CA ASN A 127 -4.14 18.04 -18.78
C ASN A 127 -3.30 16.76 -18.95
N LEU A 128 -3.64 15.93 -19.95
CA LEU A 128 -2.97 14.66 -20.19
C LEU A 128 -1.46 14.81 -20.49
N GLU A 129 -1.03 15.97 -21.00
CA GLU A 129 0.40 16.25 -21.18
C GLU A 129 1.19 16.28 -19.84
N ASN A 130 0.50 16.56 -18.72
CA ASN A 130 1.10 16.69 -17.41
C ASN A 130 0.95 15.43 -16.54
N VAL A 131 0.32 14.37 -17.04
CA VAL A 131 0.12 13.11 -16.32
C VAL A 131 0.80 11.95 -17.02
N ASN A 132 1.20 10.95 -16.25
CA ASN A 132 1.42 9.61 -16.74
C ASN A 132 0.06 8.91 -16.71
N LEU A 133 -0.36 8.38 -17.85
CA LEU A 133 -1.61 7.66 -18.03
C LEU A 133 -1.30 6.19 -18.30
N ASP A 134 -1.98 5.31 -17.58
CA ASP A 134 -1.94 3.88 -17.80
C ASP A 134 -3.36 3.32 -17.72
N TYR A 135 -3.58 2.07 -18.15
CA TYR A 135 -4.89 1.46 -18.13
C TYR A 135 -4.84 -0.04 -17.91
N GLN A 136 -5.93 -0.57 -17.40
CA GLN A 136 -6.14 -2.00 -17.24
C GLN A 136 -7.54 -2.40 -17.68
N ILE A 137 -7.64 -3.43 -18.51
CA ILE A 137 -8.92 -4.06 -18.84
C ILE A 137 -9.32 -4.93 -17.65
N LEU A 138 -10.46 -4.60 -17.00
CA LEU A 138 -10.95 -5.31 -15.83
C LEU A 138 -11.73 -6.58 -16.21
N ASN A 139 -12.74 -6.40 -17.07
CA ASN A 139 -13.63 -7.48 -17.52
C ASN A 139 -14.27 -7.11 -18.85
N ARG A 140 -14.87 -8.11 -19.50
CA ARG A 140 -15.80 -7.91 -20.63
C ARG A 140 -17.22 -8.10 -20.13
N THR A 141 -18.17 -7.35 -20.68
CA THR A 141 -19.59 -7.52 -20.39
C THR A 141 -20.09 -8.89 -20.86
N ASP A 142 -21.20 -9.37 -20.28
CA ASP A 142 -21.76 -10.70 -20.54
C ASP A 142 -22.12 -10.92 -22.03
N ASP A 143 -22.50 -9.85 -22.74
CA ASP A 143 -22.79 -9.85 -24.18
C ASP A 143 -21.52 -9.84 -25.06
N GLY A 144 -20.33 -9.66 -24.45
CA GLY A 144 -19.04 -9.64 -25.13
C GLY A 144 -18.77 -8.40 -25.99
N ASN A 145 -19.69 -7.42 -26.02
CA ASN A 145 -19.59 -6.25 -26.90
C ASN A 145 -18.83 -5.07 -26.26
N LYS A 146 -18.79 -5.04 -24.93
CA LYS A 146 -18.14 -3.97 -24.18
C LYS A 146 -17.12 -4.54 -23.19
N MET A 147 -16.23 -3.69 -22.76
CA MET A 147 -15.25 -3.97 -21.71
C MET A 147 -15.19 -2.81 -20.71
N ASP A 148 -14.98 -3.15 -19.45
CA ASP A 148 -14.67 -2.20 -18.39
C ASP A 148 -13.17 -1.98 -18.36
N VAL A 149 -12.75 -0.73 -18.44
CA VAL A 149 -11.35 -0.31 -18.43
C VAL A 149 -11.13 0.62 -17.23
N LEU A 150 -10.13 0.32 -16.43
CA LEU A 150 -9.65 1.21 -15.38
C LEU A 150 -8.57 2.12 -15.98
N LEU A 151 -8.81 3.42 -15.97
CA LEU A 151 -7.81 4.44 -16.30
C LEU A 151 -7.13 4.88 -15.02
N VAL A 152 -5.82 4.97 -15.05
CA VAL A 152 -4.97 5.36 -13.93
C VAL A 152 -4.09 6.51 -14.38
N ALA A 153 -4.21 7.67 -13.75
CA ALA A 153 -3.43 8.85 -14.10
C ALA A 153 -2.78 9.46 -12.86
N VAL A 154 -1.52 9.83 -12.96
CA VAL A 154 -0.76 10.49 -11.91
C VAL A 154 0.08 11.63 -12.50
N LYS A 155 0.17 12.76 -11.80
CA LYS A 155 0.98 13.90 -12.25
C LYS A 155 2.44 13.50 -12.45
N LYS A 156 3.01 13.88 -13.59
CA LYS A 156 4.43 13.61 -13.92
C LYS A 156 5.38 14.15 -12.86
N GLU A 157 5.08 15.33 -12.30
CA GLU A 157 5.90 15.93 -11.24
C GLU A 157 6.01 15.04 -9.99
N ILE A 158 4.93 14.33 -9.64
CA ILE A 158 4.94 13.41 -8.49
C ILE A 158 5.82 12.21 -8.80
N VAL A 159 5.59 11.51 -9.91
CA VAL A 159 6.41 10.36 -10.32
C VAL A 159 7.88 10.75 -10.44
N ASN A 160 8.17 11.88 -11.07
CA ASN A 160 9.53 12.37 -11.27
C ASN A 160 10.24 12.61 -9.93
N SER A 161 9.55 13.16 -8.93
CA SER A 161 10.16 13.41 -7.61
C SER A 161 10.68 12.13 -6.94
N TYR A 162 9.95 11.01 -7.06
CA TYR A 162 10.38 9.70 -6.55
C TYR A 162 11.50 9.08 -7.40
N THR A 163 11.34 9.11 -8.73
CA THR A 163 12.34 8.53 -9.65
C THR A 163 13.67 9.27 -9.57
N GLU A 164 13.66 10.59 -9.39
CA GLU A 164 14.86 11.40 -9.17
C GLU A 164 15.57 11.04 -7.86
N ALA A 165 14.83 10.78 -6.76
CA ALA A 165 15.42 10.38 -5.51
C ALA A 165 16.05 8.97 -5.59
N ILE A 166 15.40 8.03 -6.29
CA ILE A 166 15.93 6.69 -6.56
C ILE A 166 17.18 6.77 -7.42
N ALA A 167 17.16 7.57 -8.49
CA ALA A 167 18.31 7.77 -9.38
C ALA A 167 19.48 8.47 -8.65
N ALA A 168 19.19 9.47 -7.81
CA ALA A 168 20.19 10.13 -6.98
C ALA A 168 20.85 9.17 -5.95
N ALA A 169 20.15 8.10 -5.55
CA ALA A 169 20.74 7.03 -4.74
C ALA A 169 21.65 6.08 -5.54
N GLY A 170 21.74 6.22 -6.87
CA GLY A 170 22.54 5.38 -7.77
C GLY A 170 21.83 4.10 -8.18
N LEU A 171 20.50 4.10 -8.16
CA LEU A 171 19.63 2.98 -8.53
C LEU A 171 18.79 3.35 -9.75
N GLU A 172 18.17 2.34 -10.38
CA GLU A 172 17.33 2.47 -11.56
C GLU A 172 15.85 2.30 -11.18
N PRO A 173 14.98 3.32 -11.31
CA PRO A 173 13.54 3.15 -11.11
C PRO A 173 12.96 2.34 -12.28
N ALA A 174 12.73 1.04 -12.06
CA ALA A 174 12.26 0.12 -13.09
C ALA A 174 10.73 0.07 -13.21
N VAL A 175 10.03 0.16 -12.07
CA VAL A 175 8.57 0.20 -12.00
C VAL A 175 8.15 1.23 -10.95
N MET A 176 7.17 2.05 -11.31
CA MET A 176 6.46 2.93 -10.39
C MET A 176 4.99 2.52 -10.35
N ASP A 177 4.63 1.80 -9.31
CA ASP A 177 3.28 1.26 -9.06
C ASP A 177 2.43 2.25 -8.23
N VAL A 178 1.26 1.84 -7.83
CA VAL A 178 0.39 2.50 -6.86
C VAL A 178 0.31 1.66 -5.58
N ASP A 179 0.39 2.28 -4.41
CA ASP A 179 0.37 1.59 -3.12
C ASP A 179 -0.89 0.73 -2.91
N TYR A 180 -2.05 1.14 -3.45
CA TYR A 180 -3.27 0.32 -3.45
C TYR A 180 -3.07 -1.03 -4.15
N PHE A 181 -2.49 -1.03 -5.36
CA PHE A 181 -2.27 -2.26 -6.11
C PHE A 181 -1.22 -3.14 -5.44
N ALA A 182 -0.19 -2.52 -4.86
CA ALA A 182 0.78 -3.26 -4.05
C ALA A 182 0.12 -3.94 -2.84
N LEU A 183 -0.81 -3.25 -2.14
CA LEU A 183 -1.57 -3.84 -1.03
C LEU A 183 -2.48 -4.98 -1.48
N GLU A 184 -3.14 -4.84 -2.63
CA GLU A 184 -3.98 -5.88 -3.24
C GLU A 184 -3.16 -7.10 -3.64
N ASN A 185 -1.99 -6.90 -4.28
CA ASN A 185 -1.04 -7.98 -4.61
C ASN A 185 -0.54 -8.72 -3.35
N MET A 186 -0.18 -7.97 -2.30
CA MET A 186 0.20 -8.55 -1.02
C MET A 186 -0.94 -9.39 -0.42
N PHE A 187 -2.16 -8.85 -0.45
CA PHE A 187 -3.33 -9.54 0.10
C PHE A 187 -3.61 -10.82 -0.66
N GLU A 188 -3.63 -10.79 -1.96
CA GLU A 188 -3.86 -11.95 -2.79
C GLU A 188 -2.81 -13.05 -2.58
N ALA A 189 -1.54 -12.69 -2.54
CA ALA A 189 -0.45 -13.64 -2.32
C ALA A 189 -0.54 -14.37 -0.98
N ASN A 190 -1.15 -13.74 0.05
CA ASN A 190 -1.19 -14.28 1.41
C ASN A 190 -2.57 -14.76 1.87
N TYR A 191 -3.66 -14.32 1.23
CA TYR A 191 -5.04 -14.51 1.70
C TYR A 191 -6.03 -14.86 0.58
N ALA A 192 -5.58 -15.58 -0.45
CA ALA A 192 -6.41 -15.95 -1.60
C ALA A 192 -7.74 -16.64 -1.22
N ASP A 193 -7.73 -17.48 -0.16
CA ASP A 193 -8.93 -18.15 0.35
C ASP A 193 -9.93 -17.17 0.97
N ASP A 194 -9.45 -16.12 1.64
CA ASP A 194 -10.31 -15.10 2.26
C ASP A 194 -10.86 -14.13 1.21
N ALA A 195 -10.09 -13.89 0.14
CA ALA A 195 -10.52 -13.06 -0.99
C ALA A 195 -11.80 -13.59 -1.67
N SER A 196 -12.04 -14.90 -1.65
CA SER A 196 -13.20 -15.54 -2.28
C SER A 196 -14.47 -15.54 -1.42
N ARG A 197 -14.43 -15.01 -0.17
CA ARG A 197 -15.52 -15.13 0.81
C ARG A 197 -16.44 -13.94 0.94
N GLY A 198 -16.45 -13.03 -0.04
CA GLY A 198 -17.29 -11.84 -0.03
C GLY A 198 -16.49 -10.55 -0.04
N VAL A 199 -16.98 -9.50 0.63
CA VAL A 199 -16.27 -8.22 0.68
C VAL A 199 -15.27 -8.20 1.83
N VAL A 200 -14.03 -7.85 1.54
CA VAL A 200 -12.98 -7.59 2.53
C VAL A 200 -12.47 -6.17 2.43
N GLY A 201 -12.11 -5.57 3.56
CA GLY A 201 -11.50 -4.25 3.63
C GLY A 201 -10.00 -4.34 3.92
N LEU A 202 -9.18 -3.74 3.06
CA LEU A 202 -7.77 -3.52 3.32
C LEU A 202 -7.63 -2.08 3.82
N ILE A 203 -7.25 -1.91 5.06
CA ILE A 203 -7.09 -0.59 5.70
C ILE A 203 -5.61 -0.41 6.03
N HIS A 204 -4.95 0.46 5.29
CA HIS A 204 -3.53 0.76 5.49
C HIS A 204 -3.36 2.09 6.23
N ILE A 205 -2.94 2.03 7.48
CA ILE A 205 -2.77 3.20 8.34
C ILE A 205 -1.30 3.63 8.29
N GLY A 206 -1.03 4.59 7.39
CA GLY A 206 0.28 5.20 7.21
C GLY A 206 0.59 6.26 8.27
N ALA A 207 1.65 7.04 8.06
CA ALA A 207 2.00 8.13 8.98
C ALA A 207 1.10 9.36 8.77
N GLN A 208 0.78 9.75 7.54
CA GLN A 208 -0.04 10.92 7.23
C GLN A 208 -1.49 10.57 6.89
N ASN A 209 -1.73 9.44 6.27
CA ASN A 209 -3.03 9.06 5.71
C ASN A 209 -3.38 7.62 6.06
N THR A 210 -4.68 7.30 5.96
CA THR A 210 -5.18 5.93 5.97
C THR A 210 -5.79 5.65 4.59
N SER A 211 -5.27 4.63 3.91
CA SER A 211 -5.81 4.15 2.63
C SER A 211 -6.81 3.01 2.88
N ILE A 212 -7.89 3.01 2.11
CA ILE A 212 -8.98 2.03 2.17
C ILE A 212 -9.11 1.39 0.79
N SER A 213 -9.00 0.07 0.70
CA SER A 213 -9.40 -0.71 -0.48
C SER A 213 -10.47 -1.70 -0.08
N LEU A 214 -11.56 -1.75 -0.83
CA LEU A 214 -12.60 -2.77 -0.68
C LEU A 214 -12.49 -3.74 -1.85
N LEU A 215 -12.35 -5.02 -1.51
CA LEU A 215 -12.27 -6.10 -2.49
C LEU A 215 -13.51 -6.98 -2.37
N GLN A 216 -14.12 -7.29 -3.51
CA GLN A 216 -15.20 -8.28 -3.59
C GLN A 216 -14.74 -9.45 -4.46
N ASN A 217 -14.67 -10.64 -3.84
CA ASN A 217 -14.17 -11.84 -4.51
C ASN A 217 -12.78 -11.63 -5.16
N GLY A 218 -11.90 -10.88 -4.49
CA GLY A 218 -10.55 -10.58 -4.95
C GLY A 218 -10.45 -9.45 -5.99
N VAL A 219 -11.56 -8.80 -6.34
CA VAL A 219 -11.59 -7.68 -7.29
C VAL A 219 -11.83 -6.38 -6.53
N SER A 220 -11.03 -5.37 -6.82
CA SER A 220 -11.18 -4.04 -6.24
C SER A 220 -12.50 -3.41 -6.70
N ILE A 221 -13.34 -3.04 -5.73
CA ILE A 221 -14.61 -2.35 -5.98
C ILE A 221 -14.58 -0.89 -5.53
N PHE A 222 -13.63 -0.55 -4.67
CA PHE A 222 -13.43 0.82 -4.19
C PHE A 222 -12.03 1.01 -3.62
N THR A 223 -11.47 2.19 -3.85
CA THR A 223 -10.27 2.71 -3.18
C THR A 223 -10.51 4.15 -2.75
N GLY A 224 -9.92 4.55 -1.63
CA GLY A 224 -10.00 5.92 -1.12
C GLY A 224 -9.09 6.17 0.06
N ASP A 225 -8.98 7.44 0.47
CA ASP A 225 -8.08 7.86 1.54
C ASP A 225 -8.77 8.74 2.56
N LEU A 226 -8.32 8.60 3.81
CA LEU A 226 -8.63 9.48 4.93
C LEU A 226 -7.39 10.26 5.33
N SER A 227 -7.57 11.53 5.72
CA SER A 227 -6.47 12.39 6.19
C SER A 227 -6.12 12.15 7.67
N ILE A 228 -6.38 10.96 8.19
CA ILE A 228 -6.05 10.52 9.54
C ILE A 228 -5.01 9.42 9.42
N GLY A 229 -3.81 9.66 9.92
CA GLY A 229 -2.71 8.69 9.96
C GLY A 229 -2.05 8.68 11.35
N GLY A 230 -0.94 7.96 11.46
CA GLY A 230 -0.20 7.84 12.73
C GLY A 230 0.24 9.17 13.35
N GLY A 231 0.55 10.18 12.52
CA GLY A 231 0.92 11.52 12.97
C GLY A 231 -0.20 12.24 13.70
N TYR A 232 -1.43 12.10 13.22
CA TYR A 232 -2.62 12.70 13.87
C TYR A 232 -2.79 12.19 15.31
N PHE A 233 -2.50 10.90 15.56
CA PHE A 233 -2.47 10.34 16.93
C PHE A 233 -1.38 10.98 17.80
N SER A 234 -0.20 11.26 17.24
CA SER A 234 0.89 11.89 17.99
C SER A 234 0.58 13.35 18.32
N GLU A 235 0.01 14.10 17.37
CA GLU A 235 -0.43 15.49 17.60
C GLU A 235 -1.51 15.57 18.69
N ALA A 236 -2.51 14.71 18.63
CA ALA A 236 -3.56 14.68 19.63
C ALA A 236 -3.03 14.25 21.01
N LEU A 237 -2.15 13.27 21.09
CA LEU A 237 -1.46 12.88 22.33
C LEU A 237 -0.65 14.03 22.91
N ALA A 238 0.10 14.76 22.09
CA ALA A 238 0.88 15.91 22.51
C ALA A 238 0.01 17.01 23.15
N VAL A 239 -1.11 17.33 22.48
CA VAL A 239 -2.07 18.35 22.97
C VAL A 239 -2.77 17.87 24.26
N GLN A 240 -3.33 16.66 24.26
CA GLN A 240 -4.10 16.14 25.41
C GLN A 240 -3.26 15.95 26.66
N SER A 241 -1.97 15.57 26.50
CA SER A 241 -1.06 15.28 27.62
C SER A 241 -0.13 16.43 27.94
N ASN A 242 -0.19 17.52 27.20
CA ASN A 242 0.68 18.69 27.32
C ASN A 242 2.19 18.31 27.30
N ILE A 243 2.57 17.46 26.34
CA ILE A 243 3.94 17.01 26.09
C ILE A 243 4.40 17.43 24.69
N SER A 244 5.69 17.37 24.41
CA SER A 244 6.20 17.64 23.07
C SER A 244 5.73 16.60 22.06
N LEU A 245 5.64 16.98 20.77
CA LEU A 245 5.30 16.04 19.70
C LEU A 245 6.27 14.86 19.63
N ALA A 246 7.57 15.13 19.84
CA ALA A 246 8.59 14.10 19.90
C ALA A 246 8.39 13.10 21.07
N ALA A 247 7.98 13.62 22.25
CA ALA A 247 7.66 12.77 23.40
C ALA A 247 6.38 11.95 23.13
N ALA A 248 5.36 12.54 22.50
CA ALA A 248 4.14 11.85 22.11
C ALA A 248 4.41 10.73 21.09
N GLU A 249 5.21 11.01 20.05
CA GLU A 249 5.62 10.01 19.06
C GLU A 249 6.36 8.85 19.70
N LYS A 250 7.33 9.15 20.58
CA LYS A 250 8.07 8.13 21.33
C LYS A 250 7.15 7.30 22.24
N PHE A 251 6.22 7.95 22.94
CA PHE A 251 5.23 7.27 23.79
C PHE A 251 4.34 6.34 22.99
N LYS A 252 3.88 6.79 21.81
CA LYS A 252 3.09 5.99 20.90
C LYS A 252 3.83 4.75 20.39
N LEU A 253 5.12 4.87 20.07
CA LEU A 253 5.90 3.80 19.45
C LEU A 253 6.55 2.85 20.46
N ALA A 254 7.10 3.39 21.56
CA ALA A 254 7.94 2.65 22.50
C ALA A 254 7.29 2.47 23.89
N GLY A 255 6.13 3.10 24.12
CA GLY A 255 5.47 3.09 25.42
C GLY A 255 5.99 4.13 26.41
N PRO A 256 5.66 4.00 27.72
CA PRO A 256 5.93 5.02 28.73
C PRO A 256 7.43 5.35 28.91
N SER A 257 7.70 6.63 29.08
CA SER A 257 9.00 7.18 29.51
C SER A 257 8.83 7.93 30.83
N GLU A 258 9.89 8.55 31.36
CA GLU A 258 9.75 9.41 32.58
C GLU A 258 8.79 10.58 32.33
N GLU A 259 8.78 11.19 31.12
CA GLU A 259 7.86 12.29 30.77
C GLU A 259 6.40 11.84 30.63
N THR A 260 6.14 10.59 30.30
CA THR A 260 4.81 10.03 30.05
C THR A 260 4.38 9.03 31.11
N LYS A 261 5.10 9.00 32.24
CA LYS A 261 4.81 8.11 33.36
C LYS A 261 3.42 8.36 33.95
N GLY A 262 2.65 7.32 34.06
CA GLY A 262 1.27 7.39 34.55
C GLY A 262 0.21 7.74 33.50
N LEU A 263 0.59 8.02 32.25
CA LEU A 263 -0.35 8.18 31.16
C LEU A 263 -0.81 6.79 30.65
N ASP A 264 -2.10 6.67 30.39
CA ASP A 264 -2.70 5.50 29.74
C ASP A 264 -2.84 5.75 28.23
N LEU A 265 -1.93 5.21 27.46
CA LEU A 265 -1.94 5.34 25.99
C LEU A 265 -3.26 4.88 25.38
N VAL A 266 -3.80 3.74 25.83
CA VAL A 266 -5.02 3.16 25.24
C VAL A 266 -6.22 4.08 25.49
N ALA A 267 -6.33 4.62 26.71
CA ALA A 267 -7.39 5.57 27.05
C ALA A 267 -7.27 6.88 26.26
N LEU A 268 -6.05 7.41 26.11
CA LEU A 268 -5.79 8.67 25.40
C LEU A 268 -6.04 8.57 23.88
N ILE A 269 -5.72 7.44 23.26
CA ILE A 269 -5.93 7.28 21.81
C ILE A 269 -7.37 6.91 21.46
N ARG A 270 -8.17 6.41 22.41
CA ARG A 270 -9.51 5.90 22.13
C ARG A 270 -10.42 6.88 21.36
N PRO A 271 -10.53 8.16 21.74
CA PRO A 271 -11.37 9.12 21.00
C PRO A 271 -10.96 9.26 19.53
N ILE A 272 -9.65 9.29 19.27
CA ILE A 272 -9.10 9.43 17.91
C ILE A 272 -9.30 8.14 17.12
N ALA A 273 -9.14 6.99 17.77
CA ALA A 273 -9.41 5.69 17.16
C ALA A 273 -10.89 5.53 16.79
N GLU A 274 -11.80 6.06 17.61
CA GLU A 274 -13.24 6.10 17.32
C GLU A 274 -13.55 7.03 16.13
N GLU A 275 -12.91 8.19 16.06
CA GLU A 275 -13.01 9.11 14.92
C GLU A 275 -12.56 8.42 13.63
N LEU A 276 -11.36 7.80 13.61
CA LEU A 276 -10.88 7.04 12.46
C LEU A 276 -11.83 5.92 12.06
N ALA A 277 -12.31 5.14 13.02
CA ALA A 277 -13.23 4.04 12.76
C ALA A 277 -14.57 4.53 12.18
N GLU A 278 -15.08 5.68 12.64
CA GLU A 278 -16.29 6.29 12.11
C GLU A 278 -16.10 6.81 10.67
N GLU A 279 -14.97 7.40 10.34
CA GLU A 279 -14.65 7.82 8.97
C GLU A 279 -14.50 6.60 8.04
N ILE A 280 -13.86 5.51 8.51
CA ILE A 280 -13.82 4.24 7.77
C ILE A 280 -15.24 3.73 7.54
N ARG A 281 -16.07 3.68 8.57
CA ARG A 281 -17.47 3.20 8.51
C ARG A 281 -18.29 4.02 7.50
N ARG A 282 -18.16 5.35 7.54
CA ARG A 282 -18.85 6.26 6.61
C ARG A 282 -18.43 5.96 5.16
N THR A 283 -17.12 5.81 4.92
CA THR A 283 -16.58 5.50 3.60
C THR A 283 -17.09 4.16 3.09
N VAL A 284 -17.02 3.10 3.90
CA VAL A 284 -17.54 1.76 3.55
C VAL A 284 -19.04 1.80 3.26
N SER A 285 -19.80 2.60 4.02
CA SER A 285 -21.26 2.73 3.86
C SER A 285 -21.66 3.34 2.53
N LEU A 286 -20.89 4.30 2.02
CA LEU A 286 -21.15 4.96 0.72
C LEU A 286 -21.12 3.97 -0.45
N TYR A 287 -20.40 2.86 -0.31
CA TYR A 287 -20.24 1.84 -1.35
C TYR A 287 -21.11 0.60 -1.13
N GLY A 288 -22.11 0.69 -0.25
CA GLY A 288 -23.05 -0.41 0.00
C GLY A 288 -22.41 -1.64 0.65
N ALA A 289 -21.17 -1.49 1.16
CA ALA A 289 -20.42 -2.60 1.78
C ALA A 289 -20.66 -2.70 3.30
N VAL A 290 -21.75 -2.12 3.81
CA VAL A 290 -22.11 -2.24 5.24
C VAL A 290 -22.43 -3.71 5.56
N PRO A 291 -21.99 -4.23 6.71
CA PRO A 291 -22.39 -5.57 7.16
C PRO A 291 -23.91 -5.71 7.19
N SER A 292 -24.43 -6.77 6.59
CA SER A 292 -25.87 -7.07 6.58
C SER A 292 -26.16 -8.50 7.00
N GLU A 293 -27.32 -8.72 7.63
CA GLU A 293 -27.78 -10.06 8.03
C GLU A 293 -28.03 -10.97 6.82
N GLU A 294 -28.34 -10.42 5.66
CA GLU A 294 -28.59 -11.15 4.41
C GLU A 294 -27.34 -11.70 3.72
N GLY A 295 -26.16 -11.56 4.37
CA GLY A 295 -24.90 -12.13 3.88
C GLY A 295 -24.12 -11.27 2.88
N GLY A 296 -24.62 -10.09 2.51
CA GLY A 296 -23.88 -9.05 1.77
C GLY A 296 -22.99 -8.23 2.69
N GLY A 297 -22.13 -7.37 2.12
CA GLY A 297 -21.29 -6.41 2.82
C GLY A 297 -19.98 -6.96 3.35
N LEU A 298 -19.30 -6.09 4.10
CA LEU A 298 -17.95 -6.31 4.64
C LEU A 298 -17.93 -7.50 5.61
N LYS A 299 -17.01 -8.43 5.40
CA LYS A 299 -16.85 -9.65 6.21
C LYS A 299 -15.66 -9.61 7.15
N MET A 300 -14.60 -8.94 6.74
CA MET A 300 -13.32 -8.92 7.44
C MET A 300 -12.56 -7.64 7.09
N ILE A 301 -11.79 -7.12 8.03
CA ILE A 301 -10.86 -6.03 7.83
C ILE A 301 -9.44 -6.53 8.07
N TYR A 302 -8.54 -6.21 7.16
CA TYR A 302 -7.11 -6.41 7.28
C TYR A 302 -6.42 -5.05 7.49
N LEU A 303 -5.81 -4.88 8.65
CA LEU A 303 -5.12 -3.67 9.05
C LEU A 303 -3.64 -3.78 8.73
N SER A 304 -3.08 -2.82 8.03
CA SER A 304 -1.66 -2.74 7.69
C SER A 304 -1.11 -1.33 7.91
N GLY A 305 0.18 -1.14 7.69
CA GLY A 305 0.86 0.12 7.96
C GLY A 305 1.39 0.25 9.38
N GLY A 306 2.27 1.23 9.60
CA GLY A 306 2.88 1.48 10.91
C GLY A 306 1.85 1.87 11.97
N GLY A 307 0.83 2.65 11.58
CA GLY A 307 -0.26 3.09 12.46
C GLY A 307 -1.15 1.95 12.95
N ALA A 308 -1.30 0.89 12.15
CA ALA A 308 -2.13 -0.27 12.54
C ALA A 308 -1.61 -1.01 13.79
N LYS A 309 -0.33 -0.85 14.09
CA LYS A 309 0.33 -1.46 15.28
C LYS A 309 0.00 -0.74 16.57
N LEU A 310 -0.66 0.42 16.53
CA LEU A 310 -1.00 1.19 17.70
C LEU A 310 -1.88 0.39 18.66
N LYS A 311 -1.39 0.24 19.89
CA LYS A 311 -2.03 -0.60 20.92
C LYS A 311 -3.46 -0.13 21.19
N GLY A 312 -4.44 -1.02 21.05
CA GLY A 312 -5.86 -0.74 21.26
C GLY A 312 -6.63 -0.33 20.01
N LEU A 313 -5.96 0.19 18.96
CA LEU A 313 -6.63 0.68 17.73
C LEU A 313 -7.45 -0.41 17.03
N ARG A 314 -6.88 -1.60 16.84
CA ARG A 314 -7.57 -2.73 16.22
C ARG A 314 -8.90 -3.05 16.91
N ALA A 315 -8.89 -3.09 18.25
CA ALA A 315 -10.10 -3.42 19.02
C ALA A 315 -11.20 -2.36 18.85
N VAL A 316 -10.83 -1.09 18.78
CA VAL A 316 -11.79 0.02 18.53
C VAL A 316 -12.38 -0.07 17.12
N ILE A 317 -11.55 -0.34 16.11
CA ILE A 317 -12.03 -0.52 14.72
C ILE A 317 -13.00 -1.72 14.66
N GLU A 318 -12.63 -2.85 15.25
CA GLU A 318 -13.48 -4.05 15.29
C GLU A 318 -14.82 -3.78 15.99
N GLU A 319 -14.81 -3.09 17.14
CA GLU A 319 -16.00 -2.69 17.90
C GLU A 319 -16.92 -1.79 17.06
N ARG A 320 -16.35 -0.76 16.41
CA ARG A 320 -17.13 0.26 15.68
C ARG A 320 -17.62 -0.23 14.31
N MET A 321 -16.86 -1.09 13.66
CA MET A 321 -17.23 -1.66 12.37
C MET A 321 -18.18 -2.84 12.47
N GLY A 322 -18.23 -3.52 13.63
CA GLY A 322 -19.07 -4.71 13.83
C GLY A 322 -18.61 -5.94 13.03
N VAL A 323 -17.38 -5.93 12.52
CA VAL A 323 -16.78 -7.04 11.79
C VAL A 323 -15.38 -7.34 12.34
N PRO A 324 -14.90 -8.59 12.25
CA PRO A 324 -13.56 -8.93 12.71
C PRO A 324 -12.48 -8.10 12.00
N ALA A 325 -11.48 -7.62 12.77
CA ALA A 325 -10.31 -6.93 12.26
C ALA A 325 -9.03 -7.67 12.65
N ARG A 326 -8.11 -7.83 11.71
CA ARG A 326 -6.82 -8.51 11.91
C ARG A 326 -5.67 -7.64 11.43
N LEU A 327 -4.53 -7.74 12.08
CA LEU A 327 -3.29 -7.22 11.51
C LEU A 327 -2.87 -8.09 10.33
N SER A 328 -2.47 -7.45 9.24
CA SER A 328 -1.96 -8.15 8.07
C SER A 328 -0.61 -8.80 8.38
N GLU A 329 -0.43 -10.00 7.87
CA GLU A 329 0.82 -10.76 7.88
C GLU A 329 1.35 -10.86 6.44
N PRO A 330 2.05 -9.83 5.94
CA PRO A 330 2.40 -9.69 4.52
C PRO A 330 3.32 -10.79 3.99
N PHE A 331 3.93 -11.57 4.89
CA PHE A 331 4.86 -12.65 4.56
C PHE A 331 4.35 -14.03 4.98
N ARG A 332 3.04 -14.18 5.22
CA ARG A 332 2.42 -15.43 5.67
C ARG A 332 2.68 -16.61 4.74
N SER A 333 2.62 -16.35 3.42
CA SER A 333 2.84 -17.35 2.36
C SER A 333 4.28 -17.38 1.86
N PHE A 334 5.16 -16.57 2.43
CA PHE A 334 6.55 -16.47 2.02
C PHE A 334 7.44 -17.38 2.86
N THR A 335 8.42 -17.99 2.23
CA THR A 335 9.56 -18.55 2.93
C THR A 335 10.46 -17.42 3.40
N VAL A 336 11.00 -17.53 4.61
CA VAL A 336 11.86 -16.49 5.21
C VAL A 336 13.31 -16.93 5.17
N GLY A 337 14.16 -16.10 4.58
CA GLY A 337 15.61 -16.33 4.48
C GLY A 337 16.28 -16.50 5.85
N LYS A 338 17.32 -17.30 5.92
CA LYS A 338 18.01 -17.66 7.18
C LYS A 338 18.62 -16.47 7.93
N ASN A 339 18.93 -15.39 7.21
CA ASN A 339 19.59 -14.21 7.77
C ASN A 339 18.60 -13.14 8.27
N ILE A 340 17.28 -13.39 8.16
CA ILE A 340 16.26 -12.44 8.61
C ILE A 340 15.96 -12.69 10.09
N ASN A 341 16.01 -11.64 10.89
CA ASN A 341 15.57 -11.67 12.28
C ASN A 341 14.03 -11.88 12.31
N ARG A 342 13.62 -13.04 12.78
CA ARG A 342 12.20 -13.42 12.80
C ARG A 342 11.36 -12.62 13.78
N GLU A 343 11.92 -12.22 14.90
CA GLU A 343 11.25 -11.37 15.89
C GLU A 343 10.96 -9.99 15.30
N TYR A 344 11.96 -9.36 14.69
CA TYR A 344 11.80 -8.10 13.97
C TYR A 344 10.77 -8.22 12.84
N LEU A 345 10.82 -9.32 12.05
CA LEU A 345 9.84 -9.57 10.99
C LEU A 345 8.41 -9.58 11.55
N LEU A 346 8.16 -10.34 12.63
CA LEU A 346 6.81 -10.48 13.20
C LEU A 346 6.29 -9.16 13.77
N GLU A 347 7.14 -8.43 14.49
CA GLU A 347 6.78 -7.15 15.10
C GLU A 347 6.53 -6.04 14.07
N SER A 348 7.30 -6.04 13.00
CA SER A 348 7.24 -5.00 11.97
C SER A 348 6.36 -5.34 10.77
N ALA A 349 5.96 -6.61 10.62
CA ALA A 349 5.26 -7.13 9.45
C ALA A 349 4.13 -6.23 8.89
N PRO A 350 3.16 -5.73 9.68
CA PRO A 350 2.09 -4.91 9.15
C PRO A 350 2.60 -3.64 8.45
N SER A 351 3.77 -3.10 8.87
CA SER A 351 4.37 -1.91 8.27
C SER A 351 4.97 -2.15 6.90
N PHE A 352 5.24 -3.41 6.53
CA PHE A 352 5.84 -3.81 5.27
C PHE A 352 4.82 -4.25 4.20
N ALA A 353 3.53 -4.05 4.41
CA ALA A 353 2.49 -4.56 3.51
C ALA A 353 2.65 -4.06 2.07
N VAL A 354 2.90 -2.76 1.86
CA VAL A 354 3.17 -2.17 0.54
C VAL A 354 4.46 -2.76 -0.04
N ALA A 355 5.57 -2.71 0.72
CA ALA A 355 6.86 -3.22 0.25
C ALA A 355 6.81 -4.73 -0.10
N ALA A 356 6.02 -5.53 0.63
CA ALA A 356 5.81 -6.94 0.33
C ALA A 356 5.09 -7.13 -1.01
N GLY A 357 4.03 -6.37 -1.27
CA GLY A 357 3.32 -6.41 -2.54
C GLY A 357 4.18 -5.94 -3.71
N LEU A 358 4.97 -4.88 -3.53
CA LEU A 358 5.94 -4.43 -4.53
C LEU A 358 7.02 -5.48 -4.81
N SER A 359 7.45 -6.24 -3.79
CA SER A 359 8.53 -7.22 -3.95
C SER A 359 8.19 -8.40 -4.86
N ILE A 360 6.91 -8.65 -5.08
CA ILE A 360 6.41 -9.70 -5.98
C ILE A 360 6.02 -9.18 -7.37
N ARG A 361 6.01 -7.86 -7.56
CA ARG A 361 5.74 -7.20 -8.84
C ARG A 361 6.92 -7.36 -9.80
N ARG A 362 6.63 -7.44 -11.09
CA ARG A 362 7.65 -7.46 -12.16
C ARG A 362 7.25 -6.53 -13.30
N PRO A 363 8.23 -6.01 -14.08
CA PRO A 363 7.91 -5.24 -15.28
C PRO A 363 7.05 -6.05 -16.26
N GLY A 364 5.96 -5.45 -16.69
CA GLY A 364 5.00 -6.07 -17.63
C GLY A 364 3.90 -6.91 -16.98
N ASP A 365 3.83 -6.92 -15.64
CA ASP A 365 2.70 -7.53 -14.93
C ASP A 365 1.44 -6.68 -15.08
#